data_3ce74bca040a532cf85c47064b08b146
#
_entry.id   3ce74bca040a532cf85c47064b08b146
#
_cell.length_a   1.000
_cell.length_b   1.000
_cell.length_c   1.000
_cell.angle_alpha   90.00
_cell.angle_beta   90.00
_cell.angle_gamma   90.00
#
_symmetry.space_group_name_H-M   'P 1'
#
loop_
_entity.id
_entity.type
_entity.pdbx_description
1 polymer ?
#
loop_
_entity_poly.entity_id
_entity_poly.type
_entity_poly.pdbx_seq_one_letter_code
_entity_poly.pdbx_strand_id
1 'polypeptide(L)'
;ANQHGGQVSEAQLIPIIERALINNNRHDVAKSLVFSSDTARGVDVPVVTTRLMRRNHQVVPWNQDKIDIAVRKSFLSLGLDSAPAERVAAAVTRAVALGGQNIIGIEEVQDIVQTELMRQGHYKVAEAYILYRAMRTKQREQEAAAAVPVDDHQDSLLLVKNPDGTTFLWNGEDLRKRISYALTGLEI
;
A
#
# COMPACT_ATOMS: atom_id res chain seq x y z
N ALA A 1 -3.61 3.17 55.98
CA ALA A 1 -2.92 3.37 54.75
C ALA A 1 -3.39 2.28 53.75
N ASN A 2 -4.43 2.60 52.97
CA ASN A 2 -4.92 1.73 51.89
C ASN A 2 -4.16 2.02 50.61
N GLN A 3 -3.30 1.12 50.20
CA GLN A 3 -2.73 1.10 48.86
C GLN A 3 -3.79 0.50 47.93
N HIS A 4 -4.49 1.32 47.17
CA HIS A 4 -5.25 0.91 46.00
C HIS A 4 -4.24 0.64 44.90
N GLY A 5 -3.77 -0.59 44.76
CA GLY A 5 -3.10 -1.08 43.56
C GLY A 5 -4.11 -1.15 42.43
N GLY A 6 -4.27 -0.05 41.68
CA GLY A 6 -5.07 -0.05 40.47
C GLY A 6 -4.46 -1.00 39.44
N GLN A 7 -5.13 -2.11 39.15
CA GLN A 7 -4.81 -2.96 38.01
C GLN A 7 -5.10 -2.16 36.75
N VAL A 8 -4.05 -1.78 36.03
CA VAL A 8 -4.17 -1.15 34.72
C VAL A 8 -4.41 -2.27 33.70
N SER A 9 -5.50 -2.22 32.97
CA SER A 9 -5.79 -3.22 31.94
C SER A 9 -4.82 -3.07 30.75
N GLU A 10 -4.55 -4.18 30.07
CA GLU A 10 -3.69 -4.19 28.87
C GLU A 10 -4.17 -3.16 27.82
N ALA A 11 -5.50 -3.01 27.65
CA ALA A 11 -6.09 -2.03 26.75
C ALA A 11 -5.79 -0.57 27.14
N GLN A 12 -5.46 -0.29 28.40
CA GLN A 12 -5.06 1.04 28.87
C GLN A 12 -3.54 1.27 28.79
N LEU A 13 -2.76 0.19 28.84
CA LEU A 13 -1.29 0.26 28.75
C LEU A 13 -0.80 0.50 27.31
N ILE A 14 -1.43 -0.13 26.32
CA ILE A 14 -1.00 -0.05 24.92
C ILE A 14 -0.89 1.39 24.41
N PRO A 15 -1.89 2.29 24.58
CA PRO A 15 -1.79 3.68 24.13
C PRO A 15 -0.70 4.48 24.85
N ILE A 16 -0.42 4.13 26.10
CA ILE A 16 0.63 4.80 26.90
C ILE A 16 2.01 4.41 26.38
N ILE A 17 2.21 3.11 26.12
CA ILE A 17 3.47 2.59 25.59
C ILE A 17 3.70 3.10 24.16
N GLU A 18 2.67 3.12 23.33
CA GLU A 18 2.72 3.66 21.98
C GLU A 18 3.17 5.12 21.97
N ARG A 19 2.55 5.96 22.80
CA ARG A 19 2.92 7.37 22.94
C ARG A 19 4.36 7.55 23.44
N ALA A 20 4.79 6.72 24.39
CA ALA A 20 6.16 6.74 24.88
C ALA A 20 7.18 6.34 23.81
N LEU A 21 6.86 5.34 22.98
CA LEU A 21 7.71 4.92 21.87
C LEU A 21 7.81 5.99 20.77
N ILE A 22 6.69 6.63 20.44
CA ILE A 22 6.65 7.75 19.47
C ILE A 22 7.50 8.92 19.98
N ASN A 23 7.35 9.30 21.24
CA ASN A 23 8.13 10.40 21.84
C ASN A 23 9.65 10.10 21.90
N ASN A 24 10.05 8.84 21.94
CA ASN A 24 11.44 8.39 21.89
C ASN A 24 11.91 8.05 20.45
N ASN A 25 11.18 8.49 19.43
CA ASN A 25 11.49 8.29 18.00
C ASN A 25 11.61 6.81 17.56
N ARG A 26 10.96 5.89 18.29
CA ARG A 26 10.94 4.45 18.00
C ARG A 26 9.62 4.06 17.28
N HIS A 27 9.39 4.70 16.14
CA HIS A 27 8.17 4.50 15.34
C HIS A 27 8.01 3.08 14.80
N ASP A 28 9.11 2.40 14.52
CA ASP A 28 9.17 1.00 14.09
C ASP A 28 8.58 0.06 15.15
N VAL A 29 8.99 0.26 16.40
CA VAL A 29 8.52 -0.55 17.55
C VAL A 29 7.09 -0.20 17.93
N ALA A 30 6.71 1.10 17.90
CA ALA A 30 5.34 1.54 18.13
C ALA A 30 4.38 0.87 17.12
N LYS A 31 4.76 0.86 15.85
CA LYS A 31 3.99 0.22 14.78
C LYS A 31 3.82 -1.29 15.01
N SER A 32 4.89 -1.99 15.41
CA SER A 32 4.86 -3.42 15.73
C SER A 32 3.97 -3.72 16.94
N LEU A 33 3.95 -2.84 17.95
CA LEU A 33 3.12 -2.97 19.14
C LEU A 33 1.63 -2.88 18.79
N VAL A 34 1.25 -1.90 17.96
CA VAL A 34 -0.14 -1.72 17.49
C VAL A 34 -0.59 -2.96 16.72
N PHE A 35 0.23 -3.46 15.79
CA PHE A 35 -0.08 -4.69 15.04
C PHE A 35 -0.25 -5.91 15.94
N SER A 36 0.61 -6.09 16.96
CA SER A 36 0.49 -7.23 17.88
C SER A 36 -0.73 -7.10 18.80
N SER A 37 -1.13 -5.89 19.18
CA SER A 37 -2.32 -5.66 20.00
C SER A 37 -3.63 -5.85 19.24
N ASP A 38 -3.67 -5.54 17.95
CA ASP A 38 -4.83 -5.79 17.09
C ASP A 38 -5.01 -7.29 16.85
N THR A 39 -3.93 -8.06 16.76
CA THR A 39 -3.97 -9.53 16.70
C THR A 39 -4.53 -10.12 18.01
N ALA A 40 -4.18 -9.53 19.16
CA ALA A 40 -4.69 -9.94 20.47
C ALA A 40 -6.18 -9.59 20.69
N ARG A 41 -6.72 -8.61 19.94
CA ARG A 41 -8.15 -8.24 20.00
C ARG A 41 -9.06 -9.14 19.16
N GLY A 42 -8.53 -10.24 18.61
CA GLY A 42 -9.34 -11.19 17.85
C GLY A 42 -9.81 -10.67 16.49
N VAL A 43 -9.21 -9.60 15.98
CA VAL A 43 -9.26 -9.32 14.54
C VAL A 43 -8.37 -10.35 13.89
N ASP A 44 -9.01 -11.43 13.46
CA ASP A 44 -8.36 -12.54 12.77
C ASP A 44 -7.85 -12.00 11.44
N VAL A 45 -6.66 -11.39 11.46
CA VAL A 45 -5.94 -11.04 10.24
C VAL A 45 -5.38 -12.37 9.75
N PRO A 46 -5.96 -12.95 8.69
CA PRO A 46 -5.49 -14.25 8.22
C PRO A 46 -4.02 -14.10 7.86
N VAL A 47 -3.18 -14.94 8.46
CA VAL A 47 -1.76 -15.02 8.08
C VAL A 47 -1.73 -15.46 6.62
N VAL A 48 -1.45 -14.53 5.72
CA VAL A 48 -1.38 -14.83 4.30
C VAL A 48 -0.06 -15.54 4.03
N THR A 49 -0.13 -16.85 3.88
CA THR A 49 1.02 -17.68 3.47
C THR A 49 1.24 -17.64 1.96
N THR A 50 0.24 -17.17 1.20
CA THR A 50 0.29 -17.02 -0.25
C THR A 50 1.39 -16.04 -0.65
N ARG A 51 2.20 -16.43 -1.64
CA ARG A 51 3.25 -15.60 -2.23
C ARG A 51 2.77 -15.02 -3.55
N LEU A 52 3.24 -13.84 -3.90
CA LEU A 52 2.90 -13.18 -5.16
C LEU A 52 3.92 -13.52 -6.23
N MET A 53 3.46 -14.02 -7.39
CA MET A 53 4.27 -14.14 -8.60
C MET A 53 4.11 -12.89 -9.45
N ARG A 54 5.23 -12.19 -9.64
CA ARG A 54 5.32 -11.02 -10.51
C ARG A 54 5.34 -11.43 -11.98
N ARG A 55 5.16 -10.46 -12.90
CA ARG A 55 5.24 -10.68 -14.36
C ARG A 55 6.57 -11.20 -14.86
N ASN A 56 7.66 -10.86 -14.17
CA ASN A 56 9.00 -11.40 -14.45
C ASN A 56 9.26 -12.76 -13.80
N HIS A 57 8.21 -13.47 -13.38
CA HIS A 57 8.23 -14.77 -12.70
C HIS A 57 8.93 -14.79 -11.33
N GLN A 58 9.33 -13.65 -10.79
CA GLN A 58 9.83 -13.59 -9.42
C GLN A 58 8.69 -13.83 -8.43
N VAL A 59 8.95 -14.70 -7.45
CA VAL A 59 8.02 -14.98 -6.35
C VAL A 59 8.45 -14.20 -5.11
N VAL A 60 7.59 -13.31 -4.65
CA VAL A 60 7.84 -12.44 -3.50
C VAL A 60 6.80 -12.67 -2.40
N PRO A 61 7.08 -12.31 -1.14
CA PRO A 61 6.09 -12.34 -0.07
C PRO A 61 4.89 -11.46 -0.40
N TRP A 62 3.71 -11.85 0.13
CA TRP A 62 2.52 -10.99 0.07
C TRP A 62 2.79 -9.67 0.78
N ASN A 63 2.28 -8.58 0.21
CA ASN A 63 2.39 -7.25 0.80
C ASN A 63 1.11 -6.46 0.53
N GLN A 64 0.27 -6.35 1.56
CA GLN A 64 -1.00 -5.61 1.50
C GLN A 64 -0.81 -4.11 1.23
N ASP A 65 0.28 -3.50 1.73
CA ASP A 65 0.53 -2.06 1.56
C ASP A 65 0.65 -1.68 0.07
N LYS A 66 1.17 -2.59 -0.76
CA LYS A 66 1.23 -2.36 -2.22
C LYS A 66 -0.15 -2.32 -2.86
N ILE A 67 -1.08 -3.11 -2.35
CA ILE A 67 -2.46 -3.08 -2.81
C ILE A 67 -3.13 -1.78 -2.34
N ASP A 68 -2.97 -1.41 -1.06
CA ASP A 68 -3.50 -0.16 -0.52
C ASP A 68 -3.00 1.05 -1.33
N ILE A 69 -1.70 1.14 -1.60
CA ILE A 69 -1.10 2.21 -2.41
C ILE A 69 -1.70 2.25 -3.81
N ALA A 70 -1.85 1.11 -4.47
CA ALA A 70 -2.41 1.05 -5.83
C ALA A 70 -3.86 1.52 -5.86
N VAL A 71 -4.67 1.12 -4.88
CA VAL A 71 -6.06 1.53 -4.76
C VAL A 71 -6.18 3.01 -4.40
N ARG A 72 -5.36 3.53 -3.45
CA ARG A 72 -5.30 4.98 -3.11
C ARG A 72 -5.01 5.84 -4.33
N LYS A 73 -4.07 5.42 -5.17
CA LYS A 73 -3.76 6.11 -6.42
C LYS A 73 -4.99 6.28 -7.32
N SER A 74 -5.83 5.25 -7.40
CA SER A 74 -7.04 5.29 -8.21
C SER A 74 -8.10 6.23 -7.63
N PHE A 75 -8.26 6.29 -6.30
CA PHE A 75 -9.12 7.28 -5.65
C PHE A 75 -8.61 8.70 -5.91
N LEU A 76 -7.33 8.95 -5.67
CA LEU A 76 -6.71 10.26 -5.79
C LEU A 76 -6.69 10.76 -7.24
N SER A 77 -6.56 9.87 -8.24
CA SER A 77 -6.63 10.25 -9.66
C SER A 77 -7.98 10.84 -10.06
N LEU A 78 -9.03 10.52 -9.30
CA LEU A 78 -10.37 11.07 -9.48
C LEU A 78 -10.67 12.24 -8.53
N GLY A 79 -9.69 12.69 -7.73
CA GLY A 79 -9.89 13.72 -6.71
C GLY A 79 -10.78 13.28 -5.54
N LEU A 80 -10.91 11.97 -5.31
CA LEU A 80 -11.74 11.40 -4.25
C LEU A 80 -10.91 11.13 -2.99
N ASP A 81 -11.60 11.11 -1.82
CA ASP A 81 -11.00 10.67 -0.57
C ASP A 81 -10.52 9.21 -0.68
N SER A 82 -9.28 8.96 -0.29
CA SER A 82 -8.62 7.65 -0.37
C SER A 82 -8.77 6.79 0.89
N ALA A 83 -9.44 7.26 1.94
CA ALA A 83 -9.64 6.50 3.18
C ALA A 83 -10.26 5.10 2.96
N PRO A 84 -11.16 4.88 1.97
CA PRO A 84 -11.69 3.53 1.72
C PRO A 84 -10.66 2.52 1.20
N ALA A 85 -9.50 2.96 0.69
CA ALA A 85 -8.50 2.08 0.07
C ALA A 85 -8.00 0.98 1.01
N GLU A 86 -7.79 1.31 2.27
CA GLU A 86 -7.34 0.36 3.29
C GLU A 86 -8.34 -0.80 3.46
N ARG A 87 -9.65 -0.50 3.48
CA ARG A 87 -10.69 -1.54 3.58
C ARG A 87 -10.72 -2.44 2.35
N VAL A 88 -10.50 -1.87 1.15
CA VAL A 88 -10.39 -2.63 -0.08
C VAL A 88 -9.16 -3.54 -0.04
N ALA A 89 -8.00 -3.03 0.36
CA ALA A 89 -6.76 -3.81 0.46
C ALA A 89 -6.87 -4.95 1.47
N ALA A 90 -7.52 -4.71 2.62
CA ALA A 90 -7.80 -5.75 3.62
C ALA A 90 -8.76 -6.82 3.08
N ALA A 91 -9.79 -6.42 2.32
CA ALA A 91 -10.72 -7.37 1.70
C ALA A 91 -10.04 -8.22 0.63
N VAL A 92 -9.19 -7.63 -0.20
CA VAL A 92 -8.36 -8.35 -1.19
C VAL A 92 -7.44 -9.35 -0.49
N THR A 93 -6.75 -8.93 0.56
CA THR A 93 -5.86 -9.79 1.35
C THR A 93 -6.62 -10.98 1.94
N ARG A 94 -7.82 -10.75 2.45
CA ARG A 94 -8.70 -11.82 2.96
C ARG A 94 -9.14 -12.77 1.85
N ALA A 95 -9.52 -12.24 0.67
CA ALA A 95 -9.92 -13.06 -0.46
C ALA A 95 -8.78 -13.97 -0.92
N VAL A 96 -7.55 -13.45 -0.98
CA VAL A 96 -6.34 -14.22 -1.32
C VAL A 96 -6.06 -15.30 -0.28
N ALA A 97 -6.15 -14.96 1.02
CA ALA A 97 -5.95 -15.93 2.10
C ALA A 97 -6.97 -17.08 2.05
N LEU A 98 -8.23 -16.76 1.78
CA LEU A 98 -9.31 -17.76 1.66
C LEU A 98 -9.19 -18.63 0.40
N GLY A 99 -8.52 -18.12 -0.65
CA GLY A 99 -8.28 -18.88 -1.88
C GLY A 99 -7.35 -20.08 -1.70
N GLY A 100 -6.59 -20.13 -0.59
CA GLY A 100 -5.76 -21.29 -0.20
C GLY A 100 -4.62 -21.60 -1.17
N GLN A 101 -4.32 -20.73 -2.12
CA GLN A 101 -3.24 -20.92 -3.07
C GLN A 101 -1.89 -20.60 -2.42
N ASN A 102 -0.85 -21.40 -2.69
CA ASN A 102 0.50 -21.11 -2.23
C ASN A 102 1.14 -19.95 -2.99
N ILE A 103 0.79 -19.80 -4.27
CA ILE A 103 1.28 -18.75 -5.16
C ILE A 103 0.12 -18.21 -5.96
N ILE A 104 0.01 -16.88 -6.03
CA ILE A 104 -1.00 -16.17 -6.83
C ILE A 104 -0.31 -15.24 -7.83
N GLY A 105 -0.81 -15.18 -9.06
CA GLY A 105 -0.31 -14.28 -10.09
C GLY A 105 -0.74 -12.83 -9.88
N ILE A 106 0.13 -11.88 -10.29
CA ILE A 106 -0.18 -10.44 -10.16
C ILE A 106 -1.47 -10.06 -10.91
N GLU A 107 -1.74 -10.68 -12.05
CA GLU A 107 -2.95 -10.39 -12.83
C GLU A 107 -4.21 -10.83 -12.08
N GLU A 108 -4.18 -12.00 -11.45
CA GLU A 108 -5.28 -12.52 -10.64
C GLU A 108 -5.54 -11.62 -9.42
N VAL A 109 -4.48 -11.14 -8.76
CA VAL A 109 -4.62 -10.15 -7.68
C VAL A 109 -5.30 -8.88 -8.16
N GLN A 110 -4.94 -8.38 -9.35
CA GLN A 110 -5.56 -7.18 -9.93
C GLN A 110 -7.05 -7.40 -10.24
N ASP A 111 -7.43 -8.59 -10.65
CA ASP A 111 -8.84 -8.94 -10.88
C ASP A 111 -9.63 -9.00 -9.57
N ILE A 112 -9.02 -9.51 -8.50
CA ILE A 112 -9.60 -9.48 -7.15
C ILE A 112 -9.79 -8.04 -6.68
N VAL A 113 -8.79 -7.15 -6.86
CA VAL A 113 -8.89 -5.71 -6.52
C VAL A 113 -10.08 -5.07 -7.23
N GLN A 114 -10.21 -5.31 -8.54
CA GLN A 114 -11.31 -4.78 -9.34
C GLN A 114 -12.66 -5.26 -8.82
N THR A 115 -12.77 -6.56 -8.54
CA THR A 115 -13.99 -7.16 -7.98
C THR A 115 -14.35 -6.57 -6.63
N GLU A 116 -13.37 -6.38 -5.74
CA GLU A 116 -13.58 -5.79 -4.41
C GLU A 116 -14.00 -4.32 -4.48
N LEU A 117 -13.43 -3.53 -5.38
CA LEU A 117 -13.85 -2.15 -5.62
C LEU A 117 -15.32 -2.08 -6.07
N MET A 118 -15.72 -2.96 -7.00
CA MET A 118 -17.11 -3.05 -7.47
C MET A 118 -18.05 -3.51 -6.35
N ARG A 119 -17.67 -4.52 -5.58
CA ARG A 119 -18.45 -5.08 -4.48
C ARG A 119 -18.71 -4.04 -3.38
N GLN A 120 -17.75 -3.14 -3.14
CA GLN A 120 -17.86 -2.05 -2.17
C GLN A 120 -18.53 -0.79 -2.75
N GLY A 121 -19.03 -0.83 -3.98
CA GLY A 121 -19.76 0.28 -4.62
C GLY A 121 -18.87 1.38 -5.21
N HIS A 122 -17.55 1.17 -5.28
CA HIS A 122 -16.61 2.15 -5.82
C HIS A 122 -16.43 2.01 -7.34
N TYR A 123 -17.54 2.03 -8.09
CA TYR A 123 -17.57 1.73 -9.54
C TYR A 123 -16.66 2.64 -10.37
N LYS A 124 -16.68 3.97 -10.11
CA LYS A 124 -15.81 4.91 -10.83
C LYS A 124 -14.33 4.68 -10.54
N VAL A 125 -14.01 4.29 -9.32
CA VAL A 125 -12.63 3.96 -8.94
C VAL A 125 -12.20 2.65 -9.58
N ALA A 126 -13.08 1.66 -9.66
CA ALA A 126 -12.84 0.41 -10.38
C ALA A 126 -12.56 0.67 -11.87
N GLU A 127 -13.36 1.53 -12.51
CA GLU A 127 -13.15 1.95 -13.90
C GLU A 127 -11.77 2.61 -14.07
N ALA A 128 -11.43 3.59 -13.23
CA ALA A 128 -10.12 4.26 -13.27
C ALA A 128 -8.97 3.27 -13.07
N TYR A 129 -9.13 2.30 -12.16
CA TYR A 129 -8.15 1.25 -11.90
C TYR A 129 -7.93 0.37 -13.14
N ILE A 130 -9.01 -0.04 -13.82
CA ILE A 130 -8.97 -0.86 -15.05
C ILE A 130 -8.28 -0.09 -16.18
N LEU A 131 -8.67 1.16 -16.39
CA LEU A 131 -8.08 2.00 -17.44
C LEU A 131 -6.59 2.23 -17.20
N TYR A 132 -6.19 2.53 -15.96
CA TYR A 132 -4.79 2.65 -15.60
C TYR A 132 -4.00 1.36 -15.86
N ARG A 133 -4.55 0.20 -15.46
CA ARG A 133 -3.96 -1.12 -15.72
C ARG A 133 -3.74 -1.35 -17.23
N ALA A 134 -4.76 -1.07 -18.04
CA ALA A 134 -4.69 -1.22 -19.49
C ALA A 134 -3.63 -0.30 -20.12
N MET A 135 -3.60 0.96 -19.71
CA MET A 135 -2.60 1.93 -20.15
C MET A 135 -1.17 1.46 -19.83
N ARG A 136 -0.93 1.00 -18.60
CA ARG A 136 0.38 0.48 -18.18
C ARG A 136 0.79 -0.78 -18.92
N THR A 137 -0.15 -1.64 -19.28
CA THR A 137 0.14 -2.83 -20.10
C THR A 137 0.58 -2.42 -21.48
N LYS A 138 -0.15 -1.52 -22.13
CA LYS A 138 0.20 -0.98 -23.45
C LYS A 138 1.56 -0.27 -23.46
N GLN A 139 1.85 0.51 -22.41
CA GLN A 139 3.13 1.19 -22.27
C GLN A 139 4.29 0.18 -22.21
N ARG A 140 4.17 -0.87 -21.39
CA ARG A 140 5.20 -1.92 -21.28
C ARG A 140 5.40 -2.68 -22.60
N GLU A 141 4.33 -2.95 -23.33
CA GLU A 141 4.42 -3.58 -24.66
C GLU A 141 5.19 -2.70 -25.64
N GLN A 142 4.98 -1.40 -25.61
CA GLN A 142 5.71 -0.43 -26.44
C GLN A 142 7.19 -0.33 -26.03
N GLU A 143 7.48 -0.29 -24.74
CA GLU A 143 8.83 -0.27 -24.19
C GLU A 143 9.59 -1.57 -24.53
N ALA A 144 8.94 -2.71 -24.44
CA ALA A 144 9.51 -4.01 -24.82
C ALA A 144 9.79 -4.09 -26.33
N ALA A 145 8.91 -3.54 -27.18
CA ALA A 145 9.08 -3.47 -28.62
C ALA A 145 10.22 -2.54 -29.03
N ALA A 146 10.52 -1.51 -28.25
CA ALA A 146 11.60 -0.57 -28.48
C ALA A 146 12.99 -1.11 -28.06
N ALA A 147 13.08 -2.34 -27.56
CA ALA A 147 14.30 -3.03 -27.09
C ALA A 147 15.14 -2.23 -26.07
N VAL A 148 14.52 -1.33 -25.34
CA VAL A 148 15.17 -0.60 -24.24
C VAL A 148 14.99 -1.41 -22.95
N PRO A 149 16.07 -1.81 -22.24
CA PRO A 149 15.94 -2.44 -20.92
C PRO A 149 15.32 -1.40 -19.96
N VAL A 150 14.05 -1.54 -19.67
CA VAL A 150 13.39 -0.65 -18.71
C VAL A 150 13.59 -1.24 -17.32
N ASP A 151 14.26 -0.46 -16.49
CA ASP A 151 14.41 -0.74 -15.07
C ASP A 151 13.01 -0.82 -14.45
N ASP A 152 12.68 -1.97 -13.84
CA ASP A 152 11.38 -2.27 -13.20
C ASP A 152 11.07 -1.31 -12.01
N HIS A 153 11.95 -0.34 -11.75
CA HIS A 153 11.82 0.71 -10.75
C HIS A 153 11.06 1.96 -11.21
N GLN A 154 10.57 2.03 -12.46
CA GLN A 154 9.88 3.22 -12.98
C GLN A 154 8.44 3.42 -12.48
N ASP A 155 7.88 2.47 -11.72
CA ASP A 155 6.55 2.61 -11.10
C ASP A 155 6.56 3.39 -9.78
N SER A 156 7.53 4.27 -9.57
CA SER A 156 7.64 5.08 -8.35
C SER A 156 6.75 6.32 -8.39
N LEU A 157 5.44 6.12 -8.56
CA LEU A 157 4.51 7.10 -8.04
C LEU A 157 4.61 7.03 -6.51
N LEU A 158 5.32 7.98 -5.91
CA LEU A 158 5.46 8.07 -4.48
C LEU A 158 4.21 8.70 -3.89
N LEU A 159 3.58 7.99 -2.98
CA LEU A 159 2.56 8.57 -2.13
C LEU A 159 3.27 9.37 -1.02
N VAL A 160 3.21 10.68 -1.09
CA VAL A 160 3.80 11.56 -0.09
C VAL A 160 2.71 12.02 0.86
N LYS A 161 2.94 11.83 2.16
CA LYS A 161 2.05 12.31 3.21
C LYS A 161 2.63 13.59 3.78
N ASN A 162 1.85 14.67 3.72
CA ASN A 162 2.19 15.92 4.36
C ASN A 162 2.11 15.83 5.88
N PRO A 163 2.78 16.73 6.62
CA PRO A 163 2.67 16.82 8.07
C PRO A 163 1.24 17.10 8.57
N ASP A 164 0.39 17.71 7.73
CA ASP A 164 -1.03 17.97 8.00
C ASP A 164 -1.93 16.73 7.82
N GLY A 165 -1.35 15.59 7.40
CA GLY A 165 -2.06 14.33 7.18
C GLY A 165 -2.62 14.17 5.77
N THR A 166 -2.60 15.20 4.92
CA THR A 166 -3.02 15.08 3.52
C THR A 166 -2.04 14.23 2.72
N THR A 167 -2.57 13.48 1.77
CA THR A 167 -1.79 12.58 0.92
C THR A 167 -1.87 13.05 -0.52
N PHE A 168 -0.73 13.17 -1.20
CA PHE A 168 -0.69 13.47 -2.63
C PHE A 168 0.24 12.49 -3.37
N LEU A 169 -0.05 12.32 -4.65
CA LEU A 169 0.76 11.52 -5.57
C LEU A 169 1.90 12.36 -6.12
N TRP A 170 3.13 11.90 -5.88
CA TRP A 170 4.30 12.48 -6.49
C TRP A 170 4.75 11.66 -7.70
N ASN A 171 4.81 12.31 -8.84
CA ASN A 171 5.27 11.68 -10.08
C ASN A 171 6.80 11.72 -10.12
N GLY A 172 7.44 10.55 -10.24
CA GLY A 172 8.89 10.44 -10.36
C GLY A 172 9.47 11.14 -11.61
N GLU A 173 8.67 11.30 -12.67
CA GLU A 173 9.06 12.08 -13.84
C GLU A 173 9.25 13.58 -13.55
N ASP A 174 8.40 14.15 -12.70
CA ASP A 174 8.56 15.55 -12.30
C ASP A 174 9.83 15.75 -11.48
N LEU A 175 10.21 14.77 -10.67
CA LEU A 175 11.47 14.80 -9.95
C LEU A 175 12.66 14.72 -10.90
N ARG A 176 12.62 13.80 -11.86
CA ARG A 176 13.67 13.67 -12.90
C ARG A 176 13.83 14.96 -13.69
N LYS A 177 12.73 15.56 -14.15
CA LYS A 177 12.76 16.86 -14.85
C LYS A 177 13.39 17.94 -13.98
N ARG A 178 12.98 18.05 -12.72
CA ARG A 178 13.55 19.05 -11.77
C ARG A 178 15.03 18.80 -11.50
N ILE A 179 15.45 17.56 -11.33
CA ILE A 179 16.86 17.18 -11.18
C ILE A 179 17.62 17.48 -12.47
N SER A 180 17.09 17.14 -13.65
CA SER A 180 17.71 17.46 -14.94
C SER A 180 17.88 18.96 -15.12
N TYR A 181 16.86 19.77 -14.82
CA TYR A 181 16.98 21.23 -14.85
C TYR A 181 18.02 21.78 -13.87
N ALA A 182 18.10 21.20 -12.66
CA ALA A 182 19.10 21.62 -11.67
C ALA A 182 20.52 21.26 -12.13
N LEU A 183 20.70 20.12 -12.80
CA LEU A 183 22.00 19.68 -13.33
C LEU A 183 22.44 20.49 -14.56
N THR A 184 21.51 20.88 -15.44
CA THR A 184 21.82 21.74 -16.59
C THR A 184 22.15 23.19 -16.20
N GLY A 185 21.79 23.64 -14.98
CA GLY A 185 22.20 24.94 -14.43
C GLY A 185 23.56 24.91 -13.72
N LEU A 186 24.17 23.75 -13.60
CA LEU A 186 25.51 23.54 -13.03
C LEU A 186 26.51 23.17 -14.13
N GLU A 187 26.62 24.02 -15.16
CA GLU A 187 27.79 23.96 -16.05
C GLU A 187 29.02 24.40 -15.26
N ILE A 188 29.83 23.42 -14.83
CA ILE A 188 31.20 23.60 -14.39
C ILE A 188 32.13 23.18 -15.54
#